data_1ccd6b357f190e81c294412017130502
#
_entry.id   1ccd6b357f190e81c294412017130502
#
_cell.length_a   1.000
_cell.length_b   1.000
_cell.length_c   1.000
_cell.angle_alpha   90.00
_cell.angle_beta   90.00
_cell.angle_gamma   90.00
#
_symmetry.space_group_name_H-M   'P 1'
#
loop_
_entity.id
_entity.type
_entity.pdbx_description
1 polymer ?
#
loop_
_entity_poly.entity_id
_entity_poly.type
_entity_poly.pdbx_seq_one_letter_code
_entity_poly.pdbx_strand_id
1 'polypeptide(L)'
;MNRILKAGIKLYLFTLIFAASPLLAQKNKTAKIKAAALQVEMIQSDDIKLPAEFQVALYENLIRQLEKNGFSHVYRDGDRNAASVANLVVLHSTVRGFKVGSERARQVTTISGATSIAVHCQFTSPDGTSLLEQDVNGKVRFFGGNLKATYDFAKKAAHVANENFSTPSRE
;
A
#
# COMPACT_ATOMS: atom_id res chain seq x y z
N MET A 1 88.72 -18.40 4.74
CA MET A 1 88.06 -18.27 6.05
C MET A 1 86.97 -17.22 5.92
N ASN A 2 85.77 -17.56 5.55
CA ASN A 2 84.63 -16.64 5.59
C ASN A 2 83.34 -17.49 5.74
N ARG A 3 82.76 -17.42 6.91
CA ARG A 3 81.48 -18.09 7.23
C ARG A 3 80.36 -17.13 6.81
N ILE A 4 79.55 -17.55 5.86
CA ILE A 4 78.34 -16.84 5.43
C ILE A 4 77.20 -17.32 6.30
N LEU A 5 76.68 -16.38 7.08
CA LEU A 5 75.51 -16.56 7.94
C LEU A 5 74.21 -16.50 7.07
N LYS A 6 73.51 -17.62 6.97
CA LYS A 6 72.18 -17.70 6.33
C LYS A 6 71.12 -17.25 7.34
N ALA A 7 70.60 -16.02 7.17
CA ALA A 7 69.43 -15.55 7.88
C ALA A 7 68.15 -16.05 7.13
N GLY A 8 67.41 -16.95 7.78
CA GLY A 8 66.11 -17.42 7.29
C GLY A 8 65.00 -16.42 7.66
N ILE A 9 64.44 -15.81 6.65
CA ILE A 9 63.24 -14.99 6.79
C ILE A 9 62.01 -15.89 6.89
N LYS A 10 61.42 -16.00 8.06
CA LYS A 10 60.09 -16.63 8.27
C LYS A 10 59.01 -15.62 7.87
N LEU A 11 58.39 -15.84 6.71
CA LEU A 11 57.21 -15.11 6.26
C LEU A 11 55.99 -15.63 7.03
N TYR A 12 55.49 -14.84 7.99
CA TYR A 12 54.21 -15.09 8.64
C TYR A 12 53.09 -14.56 7.78
N LEU A 13 52.37 -15.49 7.12
CA LEU A 13 51.14 -15.20 6.40
C LEU A 13 50.01 -15.01 7.40
N PHE A 14 49.66 -13.72 7.68
CA PHE A 14 48.56 -13.38 8.52
C PHE A 14 47.28 -13.42 7.70
N THR A 15 46.55 -14.52 7.74
CA THR A 15 45.21 -14.67 7.14
C THR A 15 44.20 -13.90 7.97
N LEU A 16 43.83 -12.72 7.51
CA LEU A 16 42.75 -11.90 8.07
C LEU A 16 41.40 -12.53 7.65
N ILE A 17 40.80 -13.33 8.52
CA ILE A 17 39.45 -13.84 8.36
C ILE A 17 38.49 -12.70 8.62
N PHE A 18 37.99 -12.08 7.53
CA PHE A 18 36.87 -11.14 7.58
C PHE A 18 35.60 -11.95 7.88
N ALA A 19 35.22 -12.01 9.16
CA ALA A 19 33.90 -12.50 9.57
C ALA A 19 32.85 -11.49 9.11
N ALA A 20 32.30 -11.68 7.92
CA ALA A 20 31.11 -10.97 7.46
C ALA A 20 29.94 -11.40 8.35
N SER A 21 29.63 -10.63 9.38
CA SER A 21 28.41 -10.76 10.14
C SER A 21 27.23 -10.46 9.21
N PRO A 22 26.28 -11.39 8.99
CA PRO A 22 25.06 -11.05 8.28
C PRO A 22 24.29 -10.04 9.14
N LEU A 23 24.25 -8.79 8.70
CA LEU A 23 23.34 -7.79 9.25
C LEU A 23 21.93 -8.26 8.88
N LEU A 24 21.33 -9.07 9.76
CA LEU A 24 19.90 -9.36 9.70
C LEU A 24 19.18 -8.03 9.84
N ALA A 25 18.74 -7.49 8.71
CA ALA A 25 17.83 -6.35 8.68
C ALA A 25 16.55 -6.77 9.40
N GLN A 26 16.50 -6.58 10.70
CA GLN A 26 15.25 -6.63 11.45
C GLN A 26 14.35 -5.56 10.88
N LYS A 27 13.35 -5.99 10.11
CA LYS A 27 12.25 -5.15 9.66
C LYS A 27 11.54 -4.69 10.94
N ASN A 28 11.94 -3.53 11.46
CA ASN A 28 11.30 -2.92 12.61
C ASN A 28 9.81 -2.76 12.26
N LYS A 29 8.98 -3.61 12.85
CA LYS A 29 7.53 -3.53 12.69
C LYS A 29 7.09 -2.28 13.44
N THR A 30 6.94 -1.17 12.71
CA THR A 30 6.42 0.09 13.24
C THR A 30 5.13 -0.21 13.98
N ALA A 31 4.98 0.32 15.20
CA ALA A 31 3.75 0.14 15.97
C ALA A 31 2.57 0.70 15.18
N LYS A 32 1.50 -0.08 15.07
CA LYS A 32 0.30 0.34 14.35
C LYS A 32 -0.38 1.50 15.07
N ILE A 33 -0.91 2.43 14.29
CA ILE A 33 -1.71 3.56 14.77
C ILE A 33 -3.08 3.01 15.22
N LYS A 34 -3.55 3.43 16.40
CA LYS A 34 -4.88 3.03 16.89
C LYS A 34 -5.97 3.73 16.10
N ALA A 35 -6.90 2.96 15.52
CA ALA A 35 -8.06 3.46 14.79
C ALA A 35 -9.31 2.71 15.25
N ALA A 36 -10.26 3.39 15.87
CA ALA A 36 -11.52 2.76 16.29
C ALA A 36 -12.48 2.54 15.11
N ALA A 37 -12.45 3.46 14.15
CA ALA A 37 -13.23 3.39 12.92
C ALA A 37 -12.52 4.14 11.78
N LEU A 38 -13.01 3.95 10.57
CA LEU A 38 -12.52 4.63 9.39
C LEU A 38 -13.70 5.28 8.67
N GLN A 39 -13.57 6.55 8.29
CA GLN A 39 -14.50 7.24 7.40
C GLN A 39 -13.87 7.35 6.01
N VAL A 40 -14.62 7.00 4.99
CA VAL A 40 -14.19 7.09 3.59
C VAL A 40 -14.92 8.26 2.94
N GLU A 41 -14.17 9.28 2.54
CA GLU A 41 -14.73 10.39 1.77
C GLU A 41 -14.91 10.02 0.29
N MET A 42 -15.77 10.79 -0.39
CA MET A 42 -15.98 10.61 -1.82
C MET A 42 -14.67 10.78 -2.59
N ILE A 43 -14.45 9.88 -3.54
CA ILE A 43 -13.21 9.87 -4.32
C ILE A 43 -13.16 11.06 -5.26
N GLN A 44 -12.07 11.81 -5.18
CA GLN A 44 -11.81 12.97 -6.00
C GLN A 44 -11.04 12.61 -7.28
N SER A 45 -11.30 13.34 -8.35
CA SER A 45 -10.63 13.13 -9.65
C SER A 45 -10.50 14.47 -10.40
N ASP A 46 -9.73 15.40 -9.83
CA ASP A 46 -9.73 16.81 -10.22
C ASP A 46 -9.41 17.02 -11.71
N ASP A 47 -8.30 16.47 -12.18
CA ASP A 47 -7.84 16.64 -13.57
C ASP A 47 -8.11 15.43 -14.48
N ILE A 48 -8.72 14.39 -13.94
CA ILE A 48 -8.89 13.11 -14.64
C ILE A 48 -10.36 12.84 -14.87
N LYS A 49 -10.77 12.80 -16.16
CA LYS A 49 -12.12 12.36 -16.52
C LYS A 49 -12.31 10.88 -16.19
N LEU A 50 -12.81 10.62 -15.01
CA LEU A 50 -13.18 9.27 -14.58
C LEU A 50 -14.65 9.03 -14.88
N PRO A 51 -15.03 7.97 -15.63
CA PRO A 51 -16.43 7.62 -15.84
C PRO A 51 -17.15 7.40 -14.50
N ALA A 52 -18.41 7.83 -14.40
CA ALA A 52 -19.20 7.74 -13.17
C ALA A 52 -19.26 6.31 -12.61
N GLU A 53 -19.35 5.32 -13.48
CA GLU A 53 -19.32 3.91 -13.08
C GLU A 53 -18.02 3.51 -12.35
N PHE A 54 -16.88 4.09 -12.75
CA PHE A 54 -15.60 3.86 -12.06
C PHE A 54 -15.53 4.58 -10.72
N GLN A 55 -16.06 5.81 -10.61
CA GLN A 55 -16.13 6.54 -9.34
C GLN A 55 -16.94 5.77 -8.31
N VAL A 56 -18.15 5.34 -8.70
CA VAL A 56 -19.03 4.52 -7.84
C VAL A 56 -18.35 3.21 -7.47
N ALA A 57 -17.79 2.50 -8.45
CA ALA A 57 -17.15 1.21 -8.21
C ALA A 57 -15.91 1.33 -7.31
N LEU A 58 -15.11 2.40 -7.44
CA LEU A 58 -13.97 2.67 -6.55
C LEU A 58 -14.44 2.84 -5.11
N TYR A 59 -15.41 3.71 -4.88
CA TYR A 59 -15.94 4.03 -3.57
C TYR A 59 -16.57 2.80 -2.89
N GLU A 60 -17.48 2.11 -3.57
CA GLU A 60 -18.17 0.95 -3.03
C GLU A 60 -17.23 -0.25 -2.78
N ASN A 61 -16.28 -0.49 -3.69
CA ASN A 61 -15.30 -1.55 -3.48
C ASN A 61 -14.36 -1.23 -2.33
N LEU A 62 -13.98 0.05 -2.17
CA LEU A 62 -13.09 0.48 -1.09
C LEU A 62 -13.75 0.24 0.28
N ILE A 63 -14.99 0.72 0.48
CA ILE A 63 -15.76 0.48 1.71
C ILE A 63 -15.83 -1.02 2.00
N ARG A 64 -16.31 -1.81 1.04
CA ARG A 64 -16.47 -3.26 1.19
C ARG A 64 -15.17 -3.98 1.54
N GLN A 65 -14.04 -3.57 0.96
CA GLN A 65 -12.75 -4.19 1.26
C GLN A 65 -12.21 -3.78 2.63
N LEU A 66 -12.44 -2.56 3.07
CA LEU A 66 -12.07 -2.11 4.42
C LEU A 66 -12.88 -2.86 5.49
N GLU A 67 -14.19 -2.99 5.33
CA GLU A 67 -15.06 -3.76 6.22
C GLU A 67 -14.62 -5.24 6.30
N LYS A 68 -14.30 -5.84 5.14
CA LYS A 68 -13.86 -7.23 5.07
C LYS A 68 -12.50 -7.47 5.74
N ASN A 69 -11.60 -6.48 5.71
CA ASN A 69 -10.23 -6.62 6.18
C ASN A 69 -9.99 -6.13 7.61
N GLY A 70 -11.03 -5.98 8.41
CA GLY A 70 -10.89 -5.86 9.85
C GLY A 70 -11.32 -4.54 10.48
N PHE A 71 -11.78 -3.56 9.71
CA PHE A 71 -12.43 -2.39 10.31
C PHE A 71 -13.86 -2.76 10.72
N SER A 72 -14.15 -2.73 12.01
CA SER A 72 -15.49 -3.06 12.53
C SER A 72 -16.53 -2.03 12.09
N HIS A 73 -16.11 -0.78 11.93
CA HIS A 73 -16.97 0.31 11.48
C HIS A 73 -16.27 1.11 10.38
N VAL A 74 -16.89 1.15 9.19
CA VAL A 74 -16.49 1.99 8.07
C VAL A 74 -17.66 2.92 7.77
N TYR A 75 -17.45 4.21 8.04
CA TYR A 75 -18.43 5.25 7.78
C TYR A 75 -18.29 5.77 6.35
N ARG A 76 -19.42 6.10 5.76
CA ARG A 76 -19.48 6.76 4.45
C ARG A 76 -19.25 8.25 4.58
N ASP A 77 -18.96 8.90 3.48
CA ASP A 77 -18.92 10.36 3.39
C ASP A 77 -20.22 10.99 3.89
N GLY A 78 -20.10 12.02 4.70
CA GLY A 78 -21.24 12.75 5.27
C GLY A 78 -21.98 12.00 6.40
N ASP A 79 -21.52 10.84 6.84
CA ASP A 79 -22.14 10.15 7.99
C ASP A 79 -21.84 10.90 9.29
N ARG A 80 -22.88 11.48 9.89
CA ARG A 80 -22.76 12.27 11.12
C ARG A 80 -22.34 11.47 12.34
N ASN A 81 -22.57 10.15 12.34
CA ASN A 81 -22.18 9.29 13.47
C ASN A 81 -20.66 9.16 13.58
N ALA A 82 -19.93 9.34 12.47
CA ALA A 82 -18.48 9.31 12.46
C ALA A 82 -17.86 10.38 13.38
N ALA A 83 -18.45 11.58 13.43
CA ALA A 83 -17.90 12.71 14.20
C ALA A 83 -17.81 12.45 15.72
N SER A 84 -18.58 11.50 16.26
CA SER A 84 -18.56 11.15 17.69
C SER A 84 -17.56 10.06 18.06
N VAL A 85 -16.86 9.49 17.06
CA VAL A 85 -15.97 8.34 17.27
C VAL A 85 -14.59 8.80 17.69
N ALA A 86 -14.13 8.37 18.86
CA ALA A 86 -12.77 8.58 19.31
C ALA A 86 -11.79 7.77 18.43
N ASN A 87 -10.64 8.35 18.09
CA ASN A 87 -9.64 7.74 17.18
C ASN A 87 -10.22 7.36 15.80
N LEU A 88 -11.11 8.20 15.27
CA LEU A 88 -11.54 8.11 13.88
C LEU A 88 -10.36 8.40 12.96
N VAL A 89 -10.27 7.66 11.87
CA VAL A 89 -9.35 7.96 10.76
C VAL A 89 -10.19 8.30 9.53
N VAL A 90 -9.85 9.37 8.85
CA VAL A 90 -10.51 9.81 7.61
C VAL A 90 -9.62 9.45 6.43
N LEU A 91 -10.18 8.77 5.44
CA LEU A 91 -9.50 8.40 4.21
C LEU A 91 -9.96 9.31 3.07
N HIS A 92 -9.04 10.15 2.62
CA HIS A 92 -9.16 10.94 1.40
C HIS A 92 -8.50 10.18 0.25
N SER A 93 -9.18 10.08 -0.88
CA SER A 93 -8.68 9.37 -2.06
C SER A 93 -8.78 10.24 -3.30
N THR A 94 -7.64 10.49 -3.95
CA THR A 94 -7.57 11.31 -5.16
C THR A 94 -7.01 10.50 -6.33
N VAL A 95 -7.75 10.40 -7.43
CA VAL A 95 -7.29 9.72 -8.63
C VAL A 95 -6.20 10.56 -9.31
N ARG A 96 -5.01 9.97 -9.47
CA ARG A 96 -3.84 10.59 -10.10
C ARG A 96 -3.56 10.06 -11.51
N GLY A 97 -4.17 8.94 -11.88
CA GLY A 97 -4.00 8.36 -13.20
C GLY A 97 -5.08 7.35 -13.52
N PHE A 98 -5.56 7.37 -14.76
CA PHE A 98 -6.53 6.42 -15.25
C PHE A 98 -6.24 6.07 -16.71
N LYS A 99 -6.16 4.77 -16.99
CA LYS A 99 -6.00 4.24 -18.35
C LYS A 99 -6.98 3.11 -18.56
N VAL A 100 -7.89 3.30 -19.48
CA VAL A 100 -8.79 2.26 -19.95
C VAL A 100 -8.06 1.35 -20.93
N GLY A 101 -8.08 0.06 -20.67
CA GLY A 101 -7.54 -0.95 -21.57
C GLY A 101 -8.65 -1.60 -22.41
N SER A 102 -8.25 -2.38 -23.40
CA SER A 102 -9.15 -3.14 -24.25
C SER A 102 -9.38 -4.55 -23.70
N GLU A 103 -10.63 -4.88 -23.38
CA GLU A 103 -10.99 -6.24 -22.95
C GLU A 103 -10.68 -7.28 -24.01
N ARG A 104 -10.94 -6.93 -25.29
CA ARG A 104 -10.65 -7.79 -26.44
C ARG A 104 -9.15 -8.05 -26.57
N ALA A 105 -8.31 -7.01 -26.40
CA ALA A 105 -6.86 -7.17 -26.44
C ALA A 105 -6.34 -8.07 -25.31
N ARG A 106 -6.93 -8.00 -24.09
CA ARG A 106 -6.57 -8.87 -22.97
C ARG A 106 -6.89 -10.35 -23.21
N GLN A 107 -7.89 -10.65 -24.03
CA GLN A 107 -8.22 -12.04 -24.38
C GLN A 107 -7.21 -12.66 -25.34
N VAL A 108 -6.53 -11.85 -26.13
CA VAL A 108 -5.59 -12.31 -27.17
C VAL A 108 -4.13 -12.22 -26.69
N THR A 109 -3.78 -11.20 -25.92
CA THR A 109 -2.40 -10.95 -25.47
C THR A 109 -2.35 -10.63 -23.99
N THR A 110 -1.32 -11.13 -23.31
CA THR A 110 -1.07 -10.83 -21.88
C THR A 110 -0.35 -9.48 -21.66
N ILE A 111 0.11 -8.85 -22.73
CA ILE A 111 0.97 -7.66 -22.66
C ILE A 111 0.19 -6.37 -22.88
N SER A 112 -0.82 -6.39 -23.76
CA SER A 112 -1.62 -5.22 -24.12
C SER A 112 -3.03 -5.28 -23.54
N GLY A 113 -3.71 -4.12 -23.45
CA GLY A 113 -5.10 -4.04 -23.06
C GLY A 113 -5.35 -3.93 -21.55
N ALA A 114 -4.33 -3.76 -20.71
CA ALA A 114 -4.50 -3.55 -19.27
C ALA A 114 -5.24 -2.25 -18.97
N THR A 115 -6.25 -2.32 -18.08
CA THR A 115 -6.83 -1.14 -17.42
C THR A 115 -6.08 -0.90 -16.12
N SER A 116 -5.74 0.34 -15.85
CA SER A 116 -5.06 0.73 -14.61
C SER A 116 -5.62 2.02 -14.06
N ILE A 117 -5.62 2.12 -12.73
CA ILE A 117 -5.96 3.32 -11.98
C ILE A 117 -4.90 3.55 -10.90
N ALA A 118 -4.44 4.79 -10.77
CA ALA A 118 -3.54 5.22 -9.73
C ALA A 118 -4.28 6.19 -8.81
N VAL A 119 -4.27 5.91 -7.51
CA VAL A 119 -4.99 6.69 -6.50
C VAL A 119 -4.03 7.03 -5.38
N HIS A 120 -3.97 8.31 -5.03
CA HIS A 120 -3.33 8.80 -3.83
C HIS A 120 -4.29 8.65 -2.66
N CYS A 121 -3.88 7.90 -1.63
CA CYS A 121 -4.64 7.66 -0.42
C CYS A 121 -3.97 8.42 0.73
N GLN A 122 -4.69 9.34 1.35
CA GLN A 122 -4.24 10.09 2.51
C GLN A 122 -5.15 9.75 3.69
N PHE A 123 -4.57 9.25 4.75
CA PHE A 123 -5.24 8.94 6.01
C PHE A 123 -4.93 10.05 7.00
N THR A 124 -5.97 10.70 7.52
CA THR A 124 -5.84 11.80 8.46
C THR A 124 -6.62 11.52 9.74
N SER A 125 -6.27 12.21 10.81
CA SER A 125 -7.17 12.37 11.95
C SER A 125 -8.25 13.42 11.62
N PRO A 126 -9.36 13.50 12.39
CA PRO A 126 -10.45 14.45 12.14
C PRO A 126 -10.04 15.92 12.17
N ASP A 127 -8.91 16.25 12.82
CA ASP A 127 -8.32 17.60 12.87
C ASP A 127 -7.47 17.92 11.63
N GLY A 128 -7.38 16.99 10.65
CA GLY A 128 -6.61 17.15 9.43
C GLY A 128 -5.13 16.76 9.53
N THR A 129 -4.65 16.27 10.68
CA THR A 129 -3.26 15.80 10.80
C THR A 129 -3.04 14.55 9.95
N SER A 130 -2.05 14.59 9.05
CA SER A 130 -1.70 13.42 8.21
C SER A 130 -1.08 12.31 9.06
N LEU A 131 -1.66 11.12 8.97
CA LEU A 131 -1.23 9.91 9.68
C LEU A 131 -0.45 8.97 8.75
N LEU A 132 -0.86 8.89 7.48
CA LEU A 132 -0.25 8.04 6.47
C LEU A 132 -0.64 8.55 5.07
N GLU A 133 0.31 8.52 4.16
CA GLU A 133 0.08 8.78 2.73
C GLU A 133 0.66 7.65 1.91
N GLN A 134 -0.10 7.19 0.92
CA GLN A 134 0.31 6.07 0.07
C GLN A 134 -0.32 6.14 -1.31
N ASP A 135 0.50 6.00 -2.34
CA ASP A 135 0.01 5.78 -3.71
C ASP A 135 -0.33 4.31 -3.92
N VAL A 136 -1.56 4.04 -4.33
CA VAL A 136 -2.08 2.69 -4.55
C VAL A 136 -2.53 2.54 -6.00
N ASN A 137 -2.06 1.48 -6.66
CA ASN A 137 -2.38 1.19 -8.05
C ASN A 137 -3.28 -0.04 -8.18
N GLY A 138 -4.45 0.15 -8.82
CA GLY A 138 -5.33 -0.94 -9.25
C GLY A 138 -5.08 -1.29 -10.72
N LYS A 139 -5.08 -2.59 -11.04
CA LYS A 139 -4.87 -3.07 -12.43
C LYS A 139 -5.71 -4.31 -12.72
N VAL A 140 -6.19 -4.39 -13.96
CA VAL A 140 -6.66 -5.66 -14.54
C VAL A 140 -5.84 -5.96 -15.78
N ARG A 141 -5.15 -7.11 -15.78
CA ARG A 141 -4.23 -7.51 -16.87
C ARG A 141 -4.79 -8.63 -17.73
N PHE A 142 -5.57 -9.51 -17.12
CA PHE A 142 -6.05 -10.74 -17.74
C PHE A 142 -7.57 -10.69 -17.92
N PHE A 143 -8.27 -11.75 -17.60
CA PHE A 143 -9.69 -11.88 -17.78
C PHE A 143 -10.52 -10.94 -16.88
N GLY A 144 -11.60 -10.41 -17.45
CA GLY A 144 -12.62 -9.65 -16.76
C GLY A 144 -12.76 -8.21 -17.22
N GLY A 145 -13.86 -7.61 -16.81
CA GLY A 145 -14.21 -6.23 -17.15
C GLY A 145 -13.24 -5.21 -16.58
N ASN A 146 -13.23 -4.02 -17.15
CA ASN A 146 -12.35 -2.92 -16.76
C ASN A 146 -12.53 -2.53 -15.29
N LEU A 147 -13.74 -2.64 -14.73
CA LEU A 147 -14.05 -2.36 -13.34
C LEU A 147 -13.31 -3.24 -12.33
N LYS A 148 -12.72 -4.38 -12.75
CA LYS A 148 -11.84 -5.17 -11.86
C LYS A 148 -10.61 -4.39 -11.38
N ALA A 149 -10.18 -3.35 -12.09
CA ALA A 149 -9.10 -2.49 -11.64
C ALA A 149 -9.47 -1.74 -10.35
N THR A 150 -10.73 -1.36 -10.16
CA THR A 150 -11.22 -0.71 -8.94
C THR A 150 -11.22 -1.66 -7.75
N TYR A 151 -11.58 -2.93 -7.98
CA TYR A 151 -11.52 -3.97 -6.96
C TYR A 151 -10.08 -4.26 -6.53
N ASP A 152 -9.13 -4.37 -7.48
CA ASP A 152 -7.71 -4.59 -7.18
C ASP A 152 -7.12 -3.42 -6.39
N PHE A 153 -7.48 -2.18 -6.76
CA PHE A 153 -7.15 -0.99 -5.98
C PHE A 153 -7.67 -1.10 -4.54
N ALA A 154 -8.98 -1.32 -4.38
CA ALA A 154 -9.63 -1.36 -3.09
C ALA A 154 -9.03 -2.43 -2.15
N LYS A 155 -8.73 -3.62 -2.69
CA LYS A 155 -8.05 -4.69 -1.94
C LYS A 155 -6.68 -4.25 -1.43
N LYS A 156 -5.88 -3.56 -2.26
CA LYS A 156 -4.56 -3.09 -1.88
C LYS A 156 -4.64 -1.93 -0.88
N ALA A 157 -5.56 -0.98 -1.08
CA ALA A 157 -5.76 0.12 -0.14
C ALA A 157 -6.20 -0.38 1.25
N ALA A 158 -7.12 -1.36 1.29
CA ALA A 158 -7.52 -2.00 2.54
C ALA A 158 -6.36 -2.77 3.20
N HIS A 159 -5.48 -3.38 2.42
CA HIS A 159 -4.26 -4.03 2.94
C HIS A 159 -3.31 -3.00 3.57
N VAL A 160 -3.06 -1.88 2.89
CA VAL A 160 -2.26 -0.76 3.42
C VAL A 160 -2.86 -0.25 4.74
N ALA A 161 -4.17 -0.04 4.78
CA ALA A 161 -4.85 0.39 6.00
C ALA A 161 -4.66 -0.64 7.14
N ASN A 162 -4.87 -1.93 6.87
CA ASN A 162 -4.74 -2.99 7.87
C ASN A 162 -3.30 -3.19 8.36
N GLU A 163 -2.28 -2.92 7.54
CA GLU A 163 -0.88 -2.99 7.96
C GLU A 163 -0.50 -1.86 8.91
N ASN A 164 -1.07 -0.67 8.75
CA ASN A 164 -0.66 0.52 9.46
C ASN A 164 -1.59 0.88 10.63
N PHE A 165 -2.83 0.43 10.62
CA PHE A 165 -3.80 0.72 11.67
C PHE A 165 -4.18 -0.54 12.44
N SER A 166 -4.36 -0.40 13.76
CA SER A 166 -4.90 -1.43 14.64
C SER A 166 -6.33 -1.07 15.03
N THR A 167 -7.27 -1.94 14.71
CA THR A 167 -8.66 -1.81 15.15
C THR A 167 -8.87 -2.55 16.46
N PRO A 168 -9.78 -2.10 17.33
CA PRO A 168 -10.21 -2.90 18.47
C PRO A 168 -10.77 -4.24 17.99
N SER A 169 -10.43 -5.32 18.67
CA SER A 169 -11.03 -6.63 18.40
C SER A 169 -12.55 -6.54 18.47
N ARG A 170 -13.25 -7.16 17.54
CA ARG A 170 -14.68 -7.40 17.69
C ARG A 170 -14.86 -8.35 18.89
N GLU A 171 -15.42 -7.84 19.97
CA GLU A 171 -15.95 -8.67 21.06
C GLU A 171 -17.24 -9.36 20.63
#